data_8cc3c014067ab8916757157ec30fea83
#
_entry.id   8cc3c014067ab8916757157ec30fea83
#
_cell.length_a   1.000
_cell.length_b   1.000
_cell.length_c   1.000
_cell.angle_alpha   90.00
_cell.angle_beta   90.00
_cell.angle_gamma   90.00
#
_symmetry.space_group_name_H-M   'P 1'
#
loop_
_entity.id
_entity.type
_entity.pdbx_description
1 polymer ?
#
loop_
_entity_poly.entity_id
_entity_poly.type
_entity_poly.pdbx_seq_one_letter_code
_entity_poly.pdbx_strand_id
1 'polypeptide(L)'
;MADKAGLRPTPDRVRETLFNWLGQDLTGWRCLDAFAGTGALGFEAASRGAREVTLVEQDTALVAQLKRVQLQLQASATQIVRGDGVAALRQCAAASMDAVFLDPPFDSVLLEAALQAAVRALAPDGFVYLEAPILWGQAQLDPMGLTLYRHLRAGAVHAHLLRRLPPAPAQAA
;
A
#
# COMPACT_ATOMS: atom_id res chain seq x y z
N MET A 1 -6.21 -5.54 -20.52
CA MET A 1 -6.44 -4.73 -19.32
C MET A 1 -7.93 -4.55 -19.10
N ALA A 2 -8.42 -4.81 -17.90
CA ALA A 2 -9.84 -4.58 -17.62
C ALA A 2 -10.05 -3.08 -17.44
N ASP A 3 -10.77 -2.48 -18.39
CA ASP A 3 -11.19 -1.09 -18.30
C ASP A 3 -12.49 -1.02 -17.50
N LYS A 4 -12.39 -0.64 -16.24
CA LYS A 4 -13.55 -0.38 -15.40
C LYS A 4 -13.61 1.08 -15.00
N ALA A 5 -14.82 1.64 -14.94
CA ALA A 5 -15.02 3.00 -14.47
C ALA A 5 -14.40 3.18 -13.08
N GLY A 6 -13.53 4.15 -12.91
CA GLY A 6 -12.85 4.43 -11.65
C GLY A 6 -11.53 3.68 -11.43
N LEU A 7 -11.19 2.71 -12.29
CA LEU A 7 -9.90 2.03 -12.21
C LEU A 7 -8.83 2.87 -12.92
N ARG A 8 -7.82 3.27 -12.17
CA ARG A 8 -6.64 3.94 -12.71
C ARG A 8 -5.42 3.08 -12.44
N PRO A 9 -4.80 2.48 -13.47
CA PRO A 9 -3.52 1.80 -13.26
C PRO A 9 -2.48 2.82 -12.78
N THR A 10 -1.68 2.43 -11.80
CA THR A 10 -0.55 3.23 -11.35
C THR A 10 0.41 3.45 -12.52
N PRO A 11 0.73 4.70 -12.89
CA PRO A 11 1.66 4.95 -13.97
C PRO A 11 3.01 4.27 -13.73
N ASP A 12 3.63 3.75 -14.77
CA ASP A 12 4.91 3.05 -14.68
C ASP A 12 5.98 3.88 -13.98
N ARG A 13 6.03 5.19 -14.28
CA ARG A 13 6.98 6.11 -13.66
C ARG A 13 6.80 6.20 -12.14
N VAL A 14 5.56 6.26 -11.68
CA VAL A 14 5.25 6.33 -10.25
C VAL A 14 5.65 5.02 -9.56
N ARG A 15 5.32 3.89 -10.17
CA ARG A 15 5.69 2.58 -9.66
C ARG A 15 7.20 2.41 -9.57
N GLU A 16 7.93 2.77 -10.62
CA GLU A 16 9.39 2.71 -10.65
C GLU A 16 10.00 3.58 -9.54
N THR A 17 9.52 4.82 -9.39
CA THR A 17 9.98 5.72 -8.35
C THR A 17 9.71 5.18 -6.96
N LEU A 18 8.52 4.61 -6.72
CA LEU A 18 8.18 4.00 -5.44
C LEU A 18 9.18 2.90 -5.07
N PHE A 19 9.45 1.97 -5.98
CA PHE A 19 10.35 0.87 -5.67
C PHE A 19 11.82 1.31 -5.57
N ASN A 20 12.21 2.39 -6.24
CA ASN A 20 13.48 3.04 -5.98
C ASN A 20 13.55 3.60 -4.55
N TRP A 21 12.48 4.22 -4.08
CA TRP A 21 12.40 4.72 -2.70
C TRP A 21 12.46 3.61 -1.66
N LEU A 22 11.85 2.45 -1.95
CA LEU A 22 11.86 1.29 -1.06
C LEU A 22 13.20 0.53 -1.06
N GLY A 23 14.09 0.80 -2.03
CA GLY A 23 15.40 0.20 -2.10
C GLY A 23 15.51 -1.00 -3.04
N GLN A 24 14.49 -1.28 -3.82
CA GLN A 24 14.43 -2.29 -4.89
C GLN A 24 14.50 -3.76 -4.44
N ASP A 25 15.17 -4.07 -3.34
CA ASP A 25 15.24 -5.43 -2.79
C ASP A 25 14.33 -5.51 -1.56
N LEU A 26 13.23 -6.25 -1.72
CA LEU A 26 12.23 -6.45 -0.68
C LEU A 26 12.32 -7.84 -0.05
N THR A 27 13.46 -8.50 -0.16
CA THR A 27 13.65 -9.85 0.39
C THR A 27 13.25 -9.90 1.87
N GLY A 28 12.34 -10.81 2.19
CA GLY A 28 11.84 -11.02 3.55
C GLY A 28 10.68 -10.12 3.97
N TRP A 29 10.27 -9.17 3.14
CA TRP A 29 9.20 -8.24 3.48
C TRP A 29 7.83 -8.92 3.40
N ARG A 30 6.96 -8.51 4.33
CA ARG A 30 5.53 -8.85 4.34
C ARG A 30 4.78 -7.62 3.87
N CYS A 31 4.01 -7.76 2.80
CA CYS A 31 3.34 -6.65 2.13
C CYS A 31 1.84 -6.88 2.03
N LEU A 32 1.06 -5.81 2.11
CA LEU A 32 -0.38 -5.83 1.87
C LEU A 32 -0.74 -4.75 0.87
N ASP A 33 -1.34 -5.14 -0.24
CA ASP A 33 -1.92 -4.26 -1.25
C ASP A 33 -3.43 -4.22 -1.01
N ALA A 34 -3.90 -3.20 -0.29
CA ALA A 34 -5.26 -3.17 0.25
C ALA A 34 -6.33 -2.86 -0.79
N PHE A 35 -5.96 -2.24 -1.90
CA PHE A 35 -6.83 -1.88 -3.04
C PHE A 35 -6.13 -2.30 -4.32
N ALA A 36 -6.03 -3.61 -4.54
CA ALA A 36 -5.07 -4.15 -5.48
C ALA A 36 -5.33 -3.79 -6.95
N GLY A 37 -6.60 -3.66 -7.36
CA GLY A 37 -6.94 -3.32 -8.74
C GLY A 37 -6.35 -4.31 -9.74
N THR A 38 -5.43 -3.83 -10.58
CA THR A 38 -4.71 -4.68 -11.56
C THR A 38 -3.58 -5.49 -10.93
N GLY A 39 -3.21 -5.20 -9.68
CA GLY A 39 -2.12 -5.88 -9.00
C GLY A 39 -0.73 -5.31 -9.28
N ALA A 40 -0.64 -4.16 -9.94
CA ALA A 40 0.64 -3.60 -10.36
C ALA A 40 1.64 -3.46 -9.20
N LEU A 41 1.20 -2.97 -8.05
CA LEU A 41 2.08 -2.77 -6.89
C LEU A 41 2.39 -4.08 -6.17
N GLY A 42 1.37 -4.89 -5.90
CA GLY A 42 1.56 -6.15 -5.17
C GLY A 42 2.43 -7.14 -5.94
N PHE A 43 2.21 -7.30 -7.23
CA PHE A 43 3.03 -8.20 -8.05
C PHE A 43 4.47 -7.68 -8.21
N GLU A 44 4.65 -6.37 -8.30
CA GLU A 44 6.00 -5.79 -8.33
C GLU A 44 6.75 -6.08 -7.02
N ALA A 45 6.09 -5.92 -5.89
CA ALA A 45 6.69 -6.27 -4.59
C ALA A 45 7.12 -7.74 -4.55
N ALA A 46 6.27 -8.65 -5.04
CA ALA A 46 6.62 -10.06 -5.13
C ALA A 46 7.82 -10.30 -6.04
N SER A 47 7.88 -9.64 -7.20
CA SER A 47 9.00 -9.78 -8.14
C SER A 47 10.32 -9.27 -7.56
N ARG A 48 10.26 -8.38 -6.58
CA ARG A 48 11.45 -7.84 -5.90
C ARG A 48 11.83 -8.63 -4.65
N GLY A 49 11.25 -9.80 -4.46
CA GLY A 49 11.67 -10.74 -3.44
C GLY A 49 10.87 -10.71 -2.16
N ALA A 50 9.76 -9.97 -2.09
CA ALA A 50 8.92 -9.98 -0.90
C ALA A 50 8.53 -11.41 -0.52
N ARG A 51 8.61 -11.70 0.76
CA ARG A 51 8.34 -13.04 1.30
C ARG A 51 6.87 -13.40 1.19
N GLU A 52 6.00 -12.42 1.40
CA GLU A 52 4.56 -12.61 1.45
C GLU A 52 3.87 -11.33 1.00
N VAL A 53 2.99 -11.43 0.01
CA VAL A 53 2.22 -10.30 -0.51
C VAL A 53 0.75 -10.69 -0.57
N THR A 54 -0.09 -10.00 0.17
CA THR A 54 -1.53 -10.17 0.10
C THR A 54 -2.12 -9.05 -0.75
N LEU A 55 -2.87 -9.43 -1.79
CA LEU A 55 -3.59 -8.50 -2.66
C LEU A 55 -5.09 -8.61 -2.36
N VAL A 56 -5.68 -7.52 -1.92
CA VAL A 56 -7.11 -7.45 -1.56
C VAL A 56 -7.85 -6.64 -2.60
N GLU A 57 -8.95 -7.20 -3.12
CA GLU A 57 -9.78 -6.57 -4.13
C GLU A 57 -11.24 -6.97 -3.95
N GLN A 58 -12.15 -6.00 -4.05
CA GLN A 58 -13.59 -6.27 -3.90
C GLN A 58 -14.26 -6.77 -5.18
N ASP A 59 -13.80 -6.29 -6.32
CA ASP A 59 -14.44 -6.55 -7.61
C ASP A 59 -14.16 -7.99 -8.08
N THR A 60 -15.22 -8.74 -8.32
CA THR A 60 -15.12 -10.16 -8.70
C THR A 60 -14.32 -10.37 -9.99
N ALA A 61 -14.52 -9.51 -10.99
CA ALA A 61 -13.82 -9.64 -12.27
C ALA A 61 -12.33 -9.30 -12.12
N LEU A 62 -11.99 -8.29 -11.31
CA LEU A 62 -10.59 -7.96 -11.02
C LEU A 62 -9.92 -9.07 -10.22
N VAL A 63 -10.60 -9.67 -9.25
CA VAL A 63 -10.07 -10.83 -8.51
C VAL A 63 -9.75 -11.98 -9.47
N ALA A 64 -10.65 -12.29 -10.41
CA ALA A 64 -10.40 -13.32 -11.41
C ALA A 64 -9.18 -12.99 -12.27
N GLN A 65 -9.02 -11.73 -12.67
CA GLN A 65 -7.87 -11.27 -13.43
C GLN A 65 -6.57 -11.39 -12.61
N LEU A 66 -6.59 -10.99 -11.34
CA LEU A 66 -5.44 -11.11 -10.44
C LEU A 66 -4.98 -12.58 -10.32
N LYS A 67 -5.94 -13.50 -10.19
CA LYS A 67 -5.60 -14.94 -10.12
C LYS A 67 -4.98 -15.45 -11.42
N ARG A 68 -5.44 -14.97 -12.57
CA ARG A 68 -4.81 -15.30 -13.86
C ARG A 68 -3.38 -14.78 -13.94
N VAL A 69 -3.16 -13.53 -13.56
CA VAL A 69 -1.82 -12.92 -13.55
C VAL A 69 -0.91 -13.66 -12.57
N GLN A 70 -1.41 -14.02 -11.39
CA GLN A 70 -0.66 -14.81 -10.40
C GLN A 70 -0.13 -16.11 -11.00
N LEU A 71 -0.97 -16.81 -11.74
CA LEU A 71 -0.58 -18.05 -12.41
C LEU A 71 0.44 -17.81 -13.53
N GLN A 72 0.20 -16.78 -14.37
CA GLN A 72 1.10 -16.44 -15.46
C GLN A 72 2.51 -16.06 -14.97
N LEU A 73 2.57 -15.31 -13.87
CA LEU A 73 3.84 -14.86 -13.29
C LEU A 73 4.46 -15.90 -12.35
N GLN A 74 3.76 -17.00 -12.07
CA GLN A 74 4.19 -17.98 -11.05
C GLN A 74 4.51 -17.29 -9.71
N ALA A 75 3.67 -16.34 -9.33
CA ALA A 75 3.88 -15.49 -8.15
C ALA A 75 3.45 -16.20 -6.87
N SER A 76 4.22 -17.22 -6.47
CA SER A 76 3.91 -18.10 -5.33
C SER A 76 3.91 -17.38 -3.98
N ALA A 77 4.60 -16.25 -3.87
CA ALA A 77 4.60 -15.42 -2.65
C ALA A 77 3.33 -14.61 -2.47
N THR A 78 2.44 -14.57 -3.48
CA THR A 78 1.22 -13.76 -3.45
C THR A 78 0.01 -14.57 -3.00
N GLN A 79 -0.88 -13.91 -2.26
CA GLN A 79 -2.21 -14.40 -1.91
C GLN A 79 -3.24 -13.38 -2.35
N ILE A 80 -4.25 -13.82 -3.10
CA ILE A 80 -5.31 -12.95 -3.58
C ILE A 80 -6.57 -13.18 -2.73
N VAL A 81 -7.07 -12.10 -2.14
CA VAL A 81 -8.23 -12.12 -1.24
C VAL A 81 -9.32 -11.22 -1.81
N ARG A 82 -10.51 -11.77 -1.99
CA ARG A 82 -11.67 -10.96 -2.30
C ARG A 82 -12.23 -10.38 -1.00
N GLY A 83 -12.29 -9.04 -0.92
CA GLY A 83 -12.82 -8.40 0.27
C GLY A 83 -12.55 -6.91 0.30
N ASP A 84 -12.88 -6.31 1.44
CA ASP A 84 -12.67 -4.90 1.74
C ASP A 84 -11.25 -4.67 2.26
N GLY A 85 -10.54 -3.69 1.68
CA GLY A 85 -9.15 -3.38 2.05
C GLY A 85 -8.99 -2.91 3.49
N VAL A 86 -9.90 -2.06 3.96
CA VAL A 86 -9.84 -1.56 5.35
C VAL A 86 -10.10 -2.69 6.34
N ALA A 87 -11.08 -3.55 6.05
CA ALA A 87 -11.35 -4.71 6.89
C ALA A 87 -10.14 -5.66 6.95
N ALA A 88 -9.49 -5.89 5.81
CA ALA A 88 -8.29 -6.71 5.75
C ALA A 88 -7.14 -6.12 6.60
N LEU A 89 -6.94 -4.81 6.54
CA LEU A 89 -5.95 -4.12 7.36
C LEU A 89 -6.25 -4.27 8.86
N ARG A 90 -7.52 -4.13 9.25
CA ARG A 90 -7.95 -4.28 10.63
C ARG A 90 -7.77 -5.69 11.18
N GLN A 91 -7.78 -6.69 10.30
CA GLN A 91 -7.56 -8.10 10.68
C GLN A 91 -6.08 -8.45 10.78
N CYS A 92 -5.17 -7.64 10.24
CA CYS A 92 -3.74 -7.86 10.39
C CYS A 92 -3.34 -7.81 11.86
N ALA A 93 -2.40 -8.66 12.26
CA ALA A 93 -1.76 -8.52 13.56
C ALA A 93 -1.06 -7.16 13.64
N ALA A 94 -1.00 -6.57 14.83
CA ALA A 94 -0.26 -5.32 15.04
C ALA A 94 1.21 -5.52 14.64
N ALA A 95 1.80 -4.51 14.01
CA ALA A 95 3.20 -4.49 13.64
C ALA A 95 3.64 -5.67 12.76
N SER A 96 2.74 -6.16 11.89
CA SER A 96 2.97 -7.35 11.07
C SER A 96 3.39 -7.06 9.63
N MET A 97 3.25 -5.81 9.15
CA MET A 97 3.50 -5.46 7.76
C MET A 97 4.72 -4.57 7.60
N ASP A 98 5.57 -4.90 6.64
CA ASP A 98 6.75 -4.09 6.30
C ASP A 98 6.41 -3.03 5.25
N ALA A 99 5.42 -3.29 4.39
CA ALA A 99 4.86 -2.31 3.46
C ALA A 99 3.36 -2.52 3.29
N VAL A 100 2.63 -1.41 3.29
CA VAL A 100 1.20 -1.36 2.99
C VAL A 100 0.99 -0.40 1.83
N PHE A 101 0.35 -0.87 0.75
CA PHE A 101 0.04 -0.04 -0.40
C PHE A 101 -1.43 0.38 -0.35
N LEU A 102 -1.68 1.68 -0.38
CA LEU A 102 -3.01 2.29 -0.34
C LEU A 102 -3.24 3.13 -1.58
N ASP A 103 -4.06 2.64 -2.48
CA ASP A 103 -4.55 3.36 -3.65
C ASP A 103 -6.08 3.27 -3.68
N PRO A 104 -6.76 3.87 -2.66
CA PRO A 104 -8.21 3.76 -2.55
C PRO A 104 -8.92 4.63 -3.59
N PRO A 105 -10.22 4.35 -3.87
CA PRO A 105 -11.05 5.33 -4.55
C PRO A 105 -10.99 6.68 -3.83
N PHE A 106 -11.15 7.78 -4.58
CA PHE A 106 -11.01 9.14 -4.05
C PHE A 106 -12.17 9.51 -3.10
N ASP A 107 -12.16 8.92 -1.91
CA ASP A 107 -13.09 9.17 -0.82
C ASP A 107 -12.28 9.47 0.44
N SER A 108 -12.41 10.68 0.97
CA SER A 108 -11.61 11.14 2.11
C SER A 108 -11.87 10.34 3.39
N VAL A 109 -13.09 9.89 3.61
CA VAL A 109 -13.45 9.07 4.78
C VAL A 109 -12.81 7.70 4.69
N LEU A 110 -12.87 7.09 3.52
CA LEU A 110 -12.24 5.79 3.27
C LEU A 110 -10.71 5.88 3.43
N LEU A 111 -10.11 6.93 2.90
CA LEU A 111 -8.67 7.14 2.95
C LEU A 111 -8.17 7.30 4.39
N GLU A 112 -8.88 8.08 5.20
CA GLU A 112 -8.54 8.25 6.61
C GLU A 112 -8.66 6.93 7.38
N ALA A 113 -9.74 6.18 7.18
CA ALA A 113 -9.93 4.88 7.81
C ALA A 113 -8.83 3.88 7.40
N ALA A 114 -8.44 3.89 6.12
CA ALA A 114 -7.37 3.05 5.62
C ALA A 114 -6.01 3.41 6.26
N LEU A 115 -5.69 4.69 6.36
CA LEU A 115 -4.46 5.14 7.01
C LEU A 115 -4.39 4.73 8.49
N GLN A 116 -5.48 4.93 9.23
CA GLN A 116 -5.55 4.55 10.63
C GLN A 116 -5.33 3.05 10.83
N ALA A 117 -5.97 2.23 9.99
CA ALA A 117 -5.80 0.78 10.04
C ALA A 117 -4.38 0.36 9.64
N ALA A 118 -3.79 1.02 8.64
CA ALA A 118 -2.45 0.74 8.18
C ALA A 118 -1.39 1.01 9.25
N VAL A 119 -1.51 2.12 9.97
CA VAL A 119 -0.54 2.47 11.04
C VAL A 119 -0.45 1.35 12.07
N ARG A 120 -1.59 0.82 12.50
CA ARG A 120 -1.61 -0.28 13.48
C ARG A 120 -0.93 -1.54 12.96
N ALA A 121 -1.15 -1.86 11.68
CA ALA A 121 -0.58 -3.05 11.05
C ALA A 121 0.90 -2.91 10.74
N LEU A 122 1.43 -1.70 10.71
CA LEU A 122 2.78 -1.40 10.22
C LEU A 122 3.84 -1.75 11.25
N ALA A 123 4.85 -2.50 10.83
CA ALA A 123 6.06 -2.73 11.64
C ALA A 123 6.79 -1.41 11.90
N PRO A 124 7.62 -1.31 12.96
CA PRO A 124 8.28 -0.04 13.33
C PRO A 124 9.05 0.63 12.20
N ASP A 125 9.72 -0.15 11.35
CA ASP A 125 10.49 0.36 10.21
C ASP A 125 9.74 0.25 8.88
N GLY A 126 8.45 -0.04 8.94
CA GLY A 126 7.63 -0.25 7.75
C GLY A 126 7.24 1.05 7.06
N PHE A 127 6.70 0.89 5.86
CA PHE A 127 6.27 1.98 5.01
C PHE A 127 4.79 1.85 4.64
N VAL A 128 4.11 3.00 4.58
CA VAL A 128 2.81 3.11 3.92
C VAL A 128 3.00 3.91 2.64
N TYR A 129 2.57 3.35 1.52
CA TYR A 129 2.45 4.06 0.26
C TYR A 129 1.01 4.50 0.07
N LEU A 130 0.80 5.77 -0.24
CA LEU A 130 -0.52 6.36 -0.42
C LEU A 130 -0.61 7.14 -1.72
N GLU A 131 -1.58 6.80 -2.58
CA GLU A 131 -2.01 7.64 -3.69
C GLU A 131 -3.27 8.42 -3.30
N ALA A 132 -3.25 9.72 -3.49
CA ALA A 132 -4.38 10.60 -3.16
C ALA A 132 -4.48 11.75 -4.15
N PRO A 133 -5.69 12.35 -4.31
CA PRO A 133 -5.88 13.49 -5.22
C PRO A 133 -5.32 14.80 -4.67
N ILE A 134 -4.98 14.84 -3.39
CA ILE A 134 -4.40 15.99 -2.71
C ILE A 134 -3.17 15.57 -1.92
N LEU A 135 -2.29 16.53 -1.65
CA LEU A 135 -1.16 16.32 -0.76
C LEU A 135 -1.64 16.18 0.68
N TRP A 136 -1.25 15.09 1.34
CA TRP A 136 -1.39 14.93 2.78
C TRP A 136 -0.12 15.47 3.45
N GLY A 137 -0.27 16.64 4.05
CA GLY A 137 0.84 17.31 4.73
C GLY A 137 1.09 16.78 6.13
N GLN A 138 2.22 17.20 6.71
CA GLN A 138 2.64 16.72 8.03
C GLN A 138 1.61 17.04 9.13
N ALA A 139 0.91 18.18 9.04
CA ALA A 139 -0.13 18.55 10.00
C ALA A 139 -1.29 17.55 10.04
N GLN A 140 -1.63 16.94 8.90
CA GLN A 140 -2.67 15.91 8.80
C GLN A 140 -2.17 14.53 9.26
N LEU A 141 -0.88 14.25 9.06
CA LEU A 141 -0.27 12.96 9.34
C LEU A 141 0.16 12.81 10.80
N ASP A 142 0.58 13.91 11.45
CA ASP A 142 1.03 13.89 12.85
C ASP A 142 0.03 13.22 13.80
N PRO A 143 -1.28 13.57 13.78
CA PRO A 143 -2.24 12.93 14.67
C PRO A 143 -2.40 11.43 14.46
N MET A 144 -2.03 10.93 13.26
CA MET A 144 -2.09 9.51 12.92
C MET A 144 -0.81 8.75 13.28
N GLY A 145 0.22 9.46 13.75
CA GLY A 145 1.51 8.84 14.06
C GLY A 145 2.35 8.55 12.83
N LEU A 146 2.15 9.30 11.74
CA LEU A 146 2.86 9.13 10.47
C LEU A 146 3.67 10.36 10.13
N THR A 147 4.77 10.16 9.40
CA THR A 147 5.57 11.24 8.82
C THR A 147 5.71 11.04 7.31
N LEU A 148 5.69 12.14 6.58
CA LEU A 148 5.93 12.15 5.14
C LEU A 148 7.43 11.98 4.90
N TYR A 149 7.80 10.86 4.29
CA TYR A 149 9.20 10.53 4.00
C TYR A 149 9.60 10.93 2.58
N ARG A 150 8.73 10.63 1.59
CA ARG A 150 8.92 10.98 0.17
C ARG A 150 7.59 11.35 -0.44
N HIS A 151 7.61 12.22 -1.43
CA HIS A 151 6.42 12.65 -2.16
C HIS A 151 6.75 12.88 -3.63
N LEU A 152 5.82 12.51 -4.49
CA LEU A 152 5.87 12.76 -5.93
C LEU A 152 4.48 13.16 -6.41
N ARG A 153 4.41 14.22 -7.21
CA ARG A 153 3.18 14.56 -7.92
C ARG A 153 3.28 14.09 -9.37
N ALA A 154 2.29 13.33 -9.82
CA ALA A 154 2.16 12.89 -11.20
C ALA A 154 0.76 13.25 -11.69
N GLY A 155 0.65 14.32 -12.51
CA GLY A 155 -0.65 14.85 -12.95
C GLY A 155 -1.50 15.27 -11.77
N ALA A 156 -2.70 14.70 -11.65
CA ALA A 156 -3.64 14.97 -10.56
C ALA A 156 -3.43 14.07 -9.34
N VAL A 157 -2.40 13.22 -9.34
CA VAL A 157 -2.17 12.24 -8.29
C VAL A 157 -0.96 12.64 -7.46
N HIS A 158 -1.10 12.56 -6.15
CA HIS A 158 0.00 12.70 -5.20
C HIS A 158 0.37 11.33 -4.63
N ALA A 159 1.61 10.91 -4.87
CA ALA A 159 2.16 9.67 -4.35
C ALA A 159 2.99 10.00 -3.10
N HIS A 160 2.66 9.34 -2.00
CA HIS A 160 3.30 9.57 -0.70
C HIS A 160 3.94 8.29 -0.21
N LEU A 161 5.18 8.38 0.27
CA LEU A 161 5.76 7.33 1.07
C LEU A 161 5.83 7.81 2.52
N LEU A 162 5.15 7.10 3.39
CA LEU A 162 4.96 7.46 4.79
C LEU A 162 5.68 6.47 5.70
N ARG A 163 6.13 6.94 6.85
CA ARG A 163 6.74 6.11 7.89
C ARG A 163 6.07 6.43 9.22
N ARG A 164 6.21 5.53 10.21
CA ARG A 164 5.80 5.86 11.56
C ARG A 164 6.64 7.02 12.08
N LEU A 165 5.99 7.92 12.83
CA LEU A 165 6.73 8.87 13.65
C LEU A 165 7.56 8.09 14.68
N PRO A 166 8.80 8.50 14.93
CA PRO A 166 9.58 7.91 16.01
C PRO A 166 8.85 8.11 17.34
N PRO A 167 8.97 7.17 18.30
CA PRO A 167 8.38 7.36 19.62
C PRO A 167 8.95 8.63 20.26
N ALA A 168 8.08 9.33 21.03
CA ALA A 168 8.55 10.50 21.77
C ALA A 168 9.76 10.13 22.64
N PRO A 169 10.79 10.99 22.73
CA PRO A 169 11.92 10.70 23.58
C PRO A 169 11.43 10.49 25.03
N ALA A 170 11.94 9.45 25.67
CA ALA A 170 11.63 9.20 27.07
C ALA A 170 11.97 10.43 27.90
N GLN A 171 10.99 10.98 28.62
CA GLN A 171 11.28 12.05 29.54
C GLN A 171 12.19 11.50 30.63
N ALA A 172 13.38 12.11 30.77
CA ALA A 172 14.24 11.79 31.88
C ALA A 172 13.47 12.12 33.19
N ALA A 173 13.31 11.12 34.04
CA ALA A 173 12.68 11.30 35.35
C ALA A 173 13.58 12.16 36.21
#